data_ac4794810a1e2e1e79940ed251ab4ee9
#
_entry.id   ac4794810a1e2e1e79940ed251ab4ee9
#
_cell.length_a   1.000
_cell.length_b   1.000
_cell.length_c   1.000
_cell.angle_alpha   90.00
_cell.angle_beta   90.00
_cell.angle_gamma   90.00
#
_symmetry.space_group_name_H-M   'P 1'
#
loop_
_entity.id
_entity.type
_entity.pdbx_description
1 polymer ?
#
loop_
_entity_poly.entity_id
_entity_poly.type
_entity_poly.pdbx_seq_one_letter_code
_entity_poly.pdbx_strand_id
1 'polypeptide(L)'
;MPVFRGKKPSGHRCEGGRPGRRGAGRPERREFEYVRHGTRCLIASLLVPTGQIVGDVSARRASRDFGRHLRQTAEQFPDARRFHWVLDNLNTHWNLALCRCIARLCGVPFEPKKLRTGAQRRAFLTDPEHRHVLHYTPKHGSWLNQIEIWFGVLQRRVIRRGSFCSKADLTRRILAYIAYYNEHLAHPYRWTYTG
;
A
#
# COMPACT_ATOMS: atom_id res chain seq x y z
N MET A 1 -1.49 3.76 -4.40
CA MET A 1 -0.39 3.39 -3.48
C MET A 1 0.08 4.63 -2.74
N PRO A 2 -0.23 4.80 -1.46
CA PRO A 2 0.22 5.94 -0.69
C PRO A 2 1.71 5.86 -0.36
N VAL A 3 2.39 7.00 -0.44
CA VAL A 3 3.77 7.18 0.03
C VAL A 3 3.71 7.91 1.36
N PHE A 4 4.08 7.22 2.43
CA PHE A 4 4.08 7.82 3.77
C PHE A 4 5.42 8.47 4.09
N ARG A 5 5.36 9.73 4.52
CA ARG A 5 6.52 10.49 5.02
C ARG A 5 6.47 10.54 6.55
N GLY A 6 7.48 10.03 7.20
CA GLY A 6 7.60 10.18 8.65
C GLY A 6 7.87 11.64 9.02
N LYS A 7 6.98 12.22 9.85
CA LYS A 7 7.16 13.54 10.49
C LYS A 7 7.49 13.34 11.95
N LYS A 8 8.42 14.12 12.49
CA LYS A 8 8.66 14.21 13.93
C LYS A 8 7.90 15.43 14.45
N PRO A 9 6.95 15.31 15.38
CA PRO A 9 6.41 16.47 16.07
C PRO A 9 7.45 17.02 17.05
N SER A 10 7.48 18.32 17.18
CA SER A 10 8.26 19.02 18.21
C SER A 10 7.83 18.55 19.59
N GLY A 11 8.76 18.03 20.39
CA GLY A 11 8.59 17.87 21.82
C GLY A 11 8.80 16.49 22.42
N HIS A 12 8.93 15.40 21.66
CA HIS A 12 9.29 14.10 22.22
C HIS A 12 10.76 13.78 21.96
N ARG A 13 11.53 13.74 23.07
CA ARG A 13 12.94 13.36 23.09
C ARG A 13 13.03 11.85 22.87
N CYS A 14 13.53 11.41 21.70
CA CYS A 14 14.13 10.08 21.62
C CYS A 14 15.41 10.15 22.48
N GLU A 15 15.56 9.33 23.48
CA GLU A 15 16.72 9.30 24.36
C GLU A 15 18.02 9.28 23.55
N GLY A 16 18.86 10.33 23.73
CA GLY A 16 20.15 10.45 23.04
C GLY A 16 20.62 11.88 22.74
N GLY A 17 19.81 12.92 22.95
CA GLY A 17 20.21 14.33 22.70
C GLY A 17 20.63 15.08 23.98
N ARG A 18 21.85 15.63 24.03
CA ARG A 18 22.34 16.46 25.13
C ARG A 18 21.50 17.74 25.33
N PRO A 19 21.21 18.18 26.57
CA PRO A 19 20.44 19.39 26.83
C PRO A 19 21.29 20.65 26.55
N GLY A 20 20.75 21.57 25.74
CA GLY A 20 21.30 22.92 25.60
C GLY A 20 21.07 23.76 26.85
N ARG A 21 22.03 24.64 27.20
CA ARG A 21 22.02 25.55 28.37
C ARG A 21 20.80 26.51 28.29
N ARG A 22 20.13 26.67 29.43
CA ARG A 22 19.04 27.66 29.61
C ARG A 22 19.65 29.02 29.88
N GLY A 23 19.26 30.03 29.10
CA GLY A 23 19.46 31.45 29.41
C GLY A 23 18.15 32.05 29.93
N ALA A 24 18.21 32.82 31.02
CA ALA A 24 17.05 33.45 31.64
C ALA A 24 16.51 34.62 30.76
N GLY A 25 15.21 34.69 30.54
CA GLY A 25 14.51 35.92 30.10
C GLY A 25 14.06 36.06 28.65
N ARG A 26 14.17 35.03 27.79
CA ARG A 26 13.56 35.07 26.43
C ARG A 26 12.53 33.94 26.26
N PRO A 27 11.34 34.21 25.68
CA PRO A 27 10.41 33.14 25.33
C PRO A 27 11.12 32.20 24.39
N GLU A 28 11.12 30.91 24.73
CA GLU A 28 11.74 29.84 23.92
C GLU A 28 11.12 29.83 22.53
N ARG A 29 11.79 30.37 21.54
CA ARG A 29 11.48 30.14 20.12
C ARG A 29 11.80 28.69 19.85
N ARG A 30 10.80 27.82 19.94
CA ARG A 30 10.92 26.45 19.45
C ARG A 30 11.01 26.50 17.94
N GLU A 31 12.20 26.53 17.41
CA GLU A 31 12.45 26.24 16.03
C GLU A 31 12.03 24.79 15.80
N PHE A 32 11.00 24.62 14.98
CA PHE A 32 10.51 23.31 14.57
C PHE A 32 11.48 22.73 13.55
N GLU A 33 12.60 22.19 14.01
CA GLU A 33 13.54 21.52 13.15
C GLU A 33 12.92 20.24 12.61
N TYR A 34 12.54 20.30 11.35
CA TYR A 34 11.89 19.19 10.64
C TYR A 34 12.94 18.20 10.13
N VAL A 35 13.24 17.18 10.90
CA VAL A 35 14.16 16.12 10.48
C VAL A 35 13.41 15.09 9.61
N ARG A 36 13.76 15.01 8.33
CA ARG A 36 13.25 14.01 7.40
C ARG A 36 13.98 12.69 7.56
N HIS A 37 13.35 11.68 8.15
CA HIS A 37 13.90 10.33 8.24
C HIS A 37 13.73 9.50 6.96
N GLY A 38 13.16 10.08 5.89
CA GLY A 38 12.93 9.46 4.59
C GLY A 38 11.50 8.93 4.43
N THR A 39 11.29 8.13 3.38
CA THR A 39 9.96 7.65 2.97
C THR A 39 9.87 6.13 2.99
N ARG A 40 8.64 5.62 3.12
CA ARG A 40 8.26 4.22 2.92
C ARG A 40 7.05 4.17 1.99
N CYS A 41 6.97 3.12 1.19
CA CYS A 41 5.86 2.83 0.31
C CYS A 41 5.10 1.63 0.88
N LEU A 42 3.81 1.80 1.13
CA LEU A 42 2.92 0.71 1.50
C LEU A 42 2.17 0.23 0.27
N ILE A 43 2.23 -1.08 0.01
CA ILE A 43 1.34 -1.79 -0.89
C ILE A 43 0.38 -2.57 -0.01
N ALA A 44 -0.91 -2.46 -0.25
CA ALA A 44 -1.87 -3.21 0.53
C ALA A 44 -3.06 -3.65 -0.33
N SER A 45 -3.63 -4.78 0.00
CA SER A 45 -4.87 -5.32 -0.54
C SER A 45 -5.91 -5.44 0.56
N LEU A 46 -7.14 -5.04 0.27
CA LEU A 46 -8.31 -5.29 1.09
C LEU A 46 -8.98 -6.59 0.61
N LEU A 47 -9.13 -7.54 1.50
CA LEU A 47 -9.87 -8.78 1.24
C LEU A 47 -11.34 -8.53 1.48
N VAL A 48 -12.12 -8.38 0.43
CA VAL A 48 -13.56 -8.03 0.52
C VAL A 48 -14.36 -9.02 1.37
N PRO A 49 -14.15 -10.35 1.28
CA PRO A 49 -14.94 -11.31 2.07
C PRO A 49 -14.71 -11.25 3.57
N THR A 50 -13.55 -10.79 4.03
CA THR A 50 -13.20 -10.75 5.46
C THR A 50 -12.98 -9.33 5.98
N GLY A 51 -12.76 -8.37 5.08
CA GLY A 51 -12.35 -7.01 5.42
C GLY A 51 -10.90 -6.87 5.87
N GLN A 52 -10.14 -7.97 5.89
CA GLN A 52 -8.74 -7.97 6.30
C GLN A 52 -7.85 -7.25 5.30
N ILE A 53 -6.74 -6.75 5.79
CA ILE A 53 -5.71 -6.07 5.02
C ILE A 53 -4.46 -6.95 4.95
N VAL A 54 -4.00 -7.22 3.74
CA VAL A 54 -2.66 -7.75 3.49
C VAL A 54 -1.78 -6.58 3.08
N GLY A 55 -0.73 -6.28 3.83
CA GLY A 55 0.13 -5.13 3.58
C GLY A 55 1.61 -5.47 3.55
N ASP A 56 2.35 -4.85 2.60
CA ASP A 56 3.81 -4.95 2.47
C ASP A 56 4.41 -3.53 2.43
N VAL A 57 5.43 -3.28 3.26
CA VAL A 57 6.12 -1.99 3.35
C VAL A 57 7.48 -2.09 2.71
N SER A 58 7.68 -1.35 1.63
CA SER A 58 8.94 -1.33 0.87
C SER A 58 9.66 0.02 0.95
N ALA A 59 10.94 0.03 0.58
CA ALA A 59 11.74 1.27 0.52
C ALA A 59 11.40 2.11 -0.71
N ARG A 60 10.94 1.50 -1.79
CA ARG A 60 10.71 2.14 -3.09
C ARG A 60 9.38 1.65 -3.68
N ARG A 61 8.85 2.43 -4.61
CA ARG A 61 7.70 2.08 -5.42
C ARG A 61 8.19 1.43 -6.72
N ALA A 62 8.32 0.11 -6.72
CA ALA A 62 8.71 -0.62 -7.92
C ALA A 62 7.61 -1.60 -8.37
N SER A 63 7.46 -1.78 -9.69
CA SER A 63 6.48 -2.72 -10.25
C SER A 63 6.69 -4.16 -9.80
N ARG A 64 7.96 -4.56 -9.56
CA ARG A 64 8.30 -5.87 -9.01
C ARG A 64 7.74 -6.08 -7.60
N ASP A 65 7.66 -5.01 -6.79
CA ASP A 65 7.13 -5.10 -5.43
C ASP A 65 5.63 -5.35 -5.46
N PHE A 66 4.93 -4.75 -6.42
CA PHE A 66 3.50 -5.03 -6.63
C PHE A 66 3.26 -6.48 -7.07
N GLY A 67 4.03 -7.00 -8.03
CA GLY A 67 3.92 -8.41 -8.44
C GLY A 67 4.25 -9.39 -7.30
N ARG A 68 5.25 -9.06 -6.46
CA ARG A 68 5.54 -9.84 -5.24
C ARG A 68 4.36 -9.82 -4.27
N HIS A 69 3.76 -8.66 -4.04
CA HIS A 69 2.60 -8.51 -3.17
C HIS A 69 1.41 -9.35 -3.63
N LEU A 70 1.07 -9.33 -4.95
CA LEU A 70 0.01 -10.19 -5.50
C LEU A 70 0.28 -11.67 -5.24
N ARG A 71 1.53 -12.12 -5.47
CA ARG A 71 1.93 -13.50 -5.21
C ARG A 71 1.78 -13.86 -3.72
N GLN A 72 2.36 -13.07 -2.82
CA GLN A 72 2.30 -13.31 -1.37
C GLN A 72 0.85 -13.29 -0.84
N THR A 73 0.01 -12.43 -1.39
CA THR A 73 -1.42 -12.42 -1.05
C THR A 73 -2.11 -13.70 -1.54
N ALA A 74 -1.82 -14.14 -2.76
CA ALA A 74 -2.40 -15.35 -3.32
C ALA A 74 -1.95 -16.63 -2.58
N GLU A 75 -0.70 -16.69 -2.11
CA GLU A 75 -0.15 -17.79 -1.33
C GLU A 75 -0.88 -18.02 0.01
N GLN A 76 -1.56 -16.99 0.55
CA GLN A 76 -2.38 -17.10 1.75
C GLN A 76 -3.72 -17.80 1.50
N PHE A 77 -4.11 -17.99 0.25
CA PHE A 77 -5.38 -18.60 -0.16
C PHE A 77 -5.15 -19.68 -1.23
N PRO A 78 -4.49 -20.80 -0.88
CA PRO A 78 -4.13 -21.84 -1.82
C PRO A 78 -5.35 -22.48 -2.49
N ASP A 79 -6.47 -22.59 -1.77
CA ASP A 79 -7.72 -23.20 -2.24
C ASP A 79 -8.56 -22.27 -3.12
N ALA A 80 -8.17 -21.00 -3.25
CA ALA A 80 -8.89 -20.06 -4.11
C ALA A 80 -8.76 -20.44 -5.58
N ARG A 81 -9.89 -20.73 -6.21
CA ARG A 81 -9.94 -21.10 -7.64
C ARG A 81 -9.56 -19.92 -8.53
N ARG A 82 -9.98 -18.70 -8.16
CA ARG A 82 -9.76 -17.48 -8.94
C ARG A 82 -9.59 -16.26 -8.02
N PHE A 83 -8.76 -15.32 -8.47
CA PHE A 83 -8.51 -14.03 -7.81
C PHE A 83 -8.99 -12.90 -8.71
N HIS A 84 -9.86 -12.05 -8.20
CA HIS A 84 -10.28 -10.81 -8.83
C HIS A 84 -9.59 -9.62 -8.13
N TRP A 85 -8.75 -8.92 -8.85
CA TRP A 85 -7.97 -7.80 -8.34
C TRP A 85 -8.55 -6.48 -8.84
N VAL A 86 -9.13 -5.68 -7.98
CA VAL A 86 -9.62 -4.34 -8.32
C VAL A 86 -8.50 -3.32 -8.08
N LEU A 87 -8.14 -2.57 -9.12
CA LEU A 87 -7.00 -1.66 -9.15
C LEU A 87 -7.38 -0.29 -9.70
N ASP A 88 -6.64 0.74 -9.30
CA ASP A 88 -6.69 2.03 -9.98
C ASP A 88 -5.96 1.99 -11.34
N ASN A 89 -6.17 3.02 -12.15
CA ASN A 89 -5.62 3.14 -13.49
C ASN A 89 -4.16 3.64 -13.53
N LEU A 90 -3.34 3.43 -12.50
CA LEU A 90 -1.93 3.80 -12.52
C LEU A 90 -1.15 2.98 -13.56
N ASN A 91 -0.24 3.65 -14.29
CA ASN A 91 0.59 3.02 -15.32
C ASN A 91 1.41 1.82 -14.81
N THR A 92 1.72 1.79 -13.52
CA THR A 92 2.41 0.67 -12.88
C THR A 92 1.57 -0.60 -12.82
N HIS A 93 0.24 -0.51 -12.96
CA HIS A 93 -0.70 -1.61 -12.85
C HIS A 93 -1.02 -2.29 -14.21
N TRP A 94 -0.37 -1.88 -15.30
CA TRP A 94 -0.52 -2.51 -16.62
C TRP A 94 0.77 -2.48 -17.44
N ASN A 95 1.90 -2.70 -16.78
CA ASN A 95 3.21 -2.79 -17.41
C ASN A 95 3.60 -4.25 -17.74
N LEU A 96 4.64 -4.41 -18.56
CA LEU A 96 5.12 -5.72 -19.01
C LEU A 96 5.60 -6.62 -17.86
N ALA A 97 6.17 -6.02 -16.80
CA ALA A 97 6.64 -6.78 -15.63
C ALA A 97 5.48 -7.41 -14.87
N LEU A 98 4.34 -6.71 -14.78
CA LEU A 98 3.12 -7.26 -14.18
C LEU A 98 2.53 -8.38 -15.06
N CYS A 99 2.49 -8.21 -16.39
CA CYS A 99 2.06 -9.29 -17.29
C CYS A 99 2.90 -10.55 -17.10
N ARG A 100 4.22 -10.42 -16.96
CA ARG A 100 5.12 -11.56 -16.67
C ARG A 100 4.79 -12.22 -15.33
N CYS A 101 4.49 -11.42 -14.31
CA CYS A 101 4.08 -11.92 -13.00
C CYS A 101 2.78 -12.72 -13.08
N ILE A 102 1.75 -12.15 -13.71
CA ILE A 102 0.43 -12.79 -13.87
C ILE A 102 0.55 -14.07 -14.72
N ALA A 103 1.32 -14.04 -15.80
CA ALA A 103 1.58 -15.26 -16.60
C ALA A 103 2.12 -16.41 -15.74
N ARG A 104 3.08 -16.13 -14.86
CA ARG A 104 3.61 -17.12 -13.90
C ARG A 104 2.58 -17.62 -12.91
N LEU A 105 1.79 -16.68 -12.33
CA LEU A 105 0.77 -17.03 -11.35
C LEU A 105 -0.39 -17.84 -11.94
N CYS A 106 -0.67 -17.64 -13.23
CA CYS A 106 -1.69 -18.38 -13.97
C CYS A 106 -1.17 -19.65 -14.65
N GLY A 107 0.15 -19.84 -14.72
CA GLY A 107 0.75 -20.96 -15.48
C GLY A 107 0.58 -20.84 -16.99
N VAL A 108 0.40 -19.62 -17.53
CA VAL A 108 0.19 -19.38 -18.97
C VAL A 108 1.46 -18.85 -19.65
N PRO A 109 1.62 -19.06 -20.98
CA PRO A 109 2.77 -18.57 -21.72
C PRO A 109 2.92 -17.04 -21.64
N PHE A 110 4.16 -16.57 -21.46
CA PHE A 110 4.49 -15.16 -21.51
C PHE A 110 5.13 -14.80 -22.84
N GLU A 111 4.41 -14.07 -23.69
CA GLU A 111 4.84 -13.68 -25.01
C GLU A 111 5.02 -12.14 -25.12
N PRO A 112 6.17 -11.57 -24.78
CA PRO A 112 6.38 -10.12 -24.74
C PRO A 112 6.20 -9.46 -26.11
N LYS A 113 6.39 -10.18 -27.21
CA LYS A 113 6.17 -9.68 -28.58
C LYS A 113 4.71 -9.37 -28.85
N LYS A 114 3.77 -10.06 -28.20
CA LYS A 114 2.32 -9.84 -28.29
C LYS A 114 1.81 -8.78 -27.28
N LEU A 115 2.67 -8.26 -26.39
CA LEU A 115 2.31 -7.34 -25.32
C LEU A 115 3.01 -5.96 -25.46
N ARG A 116 3.15 -5.47 -26.68
CA ARG A 116 3.86 -4.23 -26.98
C ARG A 116 3.12 -2.98 -26.54
N THR A 117 1.81 -2.93 -26.76
CA THR A 117 0.97 -1.77 -26.45
C THR A 117 0.30 -1.87 -25.08
N GLY A 118 -0.13 -0.73 -24.52
CA GLY A 118 -0.91 -0.70 -23.29
C GLY A 118 -2.23 -1.46 -23.41
N ALA A 119 -2.90 -1.36 -24.57
CA ALA A 119 -4.15 -2.08 -24.84
C ALA A 119 -3.95 -3.60 -24.79
N GLN A 120 -2.91 -4.12 -25.45
CA GLN A 120 -2.58 -5.54 -25.44
C GLN A 120 -2.26 -6.05 -24.02
N ARG A 121 -1.50 -5.28 -23.23
CA ARG A 121 -1.21 -5.63 -21.84
C ARG A 121 -2.45 -5.63 -20.97
N ARG A 122 -3.34 -4.65 -21.16
CA ARG A 122 -4.62 -4.62 -20.44
C ARG A 122 -5.49 -5.81 -20.81
N ALA A 123 -5.66 -6.11 -22.09
CA ALA A 123 -6.42 -7.27 -22.54
C ALA A 123 -5.91 -8.56 -21.90
N PHE A 124 -4.57 -8.77 -21.89
CA PHE A 124 -3.96 -9.92 -21.22
C PHE A 124 -4.25 -9.95 -19.71
N LEU A 125 -4.18 -8.82 -19.02
CA LEU A 125 -4.35 -8.75 -17.56
C LEU A 125 -5.83 -8.88 -17.14
N THR A 126 -6.77 -8.52 -18.00
CA THR A 126 -8.22 -8.62 -17.76
C THR A 126 -8.84 -9.88 -18.32
N ASP A 127 -8.04 -10.79 -18.89
CA ASP A 127 -8.52 -12.03 -19.49
C ASP A 127 -9.29 -12.86 -18.44
N PRO A 128 -10.60 -13.14 -18.67
CA PRO A 128 -11.44 -13.87 -17.71
C PRO A 128 -11.02 -15.34 -17.55
N GLU A 129 -10.27 -15.91 -18.49
CA GLU A 129 -9.78 -17.29 -18.41
C GLU A 129 -8.58 -17.42 -17.45
N HIS A 130 -7.95 -16.32 -17.10
CA HIS A 130 -6.85 -16.35 -16.13
C HIS A 130 -7.33 -16.66 -14.72
N ARG A 131 -6.51 -17.39 -13.94
CA ARG A 131 -6.72 -17.55 -12.49
C ARG A 131 -6.66 -16.21 -11.74
N HIS A 132 -5.86 -15.26 -12.22
CA HIS A 132 -5.70 -13.91 -11.68
C HIS A 132 -6.21 -12.89 -12.69
N VAL A 133 -7.41 -12.37 -12.47
CA VAL A 133 -8.08 -11.38 -13.33
C VAL A 133 -7.98 -10.01 -12.71
N LEU A 134 -7.48 -9.04 -13.47
CA LEU A 134 -7.39 -7.65 -13.02
C LEU A 134 -8.58 -6.84 -13.53
N HIS A 135 -9.18 -6.06 -12.66
CA HIS A 135 -10.26 -5.13 -12.97
C HIS A 135 -9.78 -3.70 -12.67
N TYR A 136 -9.95 -2.80 -13.60
CA TYR A 136 -9.53 -1.42 -13.45
C TYR A 136 -10.71 -0.51 -13.16
N THR A 137 -10.60 0.35 -12.13
CA THR A 137 -11.62 1.37 -11.88
C THR A 137 -11.71 2.34 -13.06
N PRO A 138 -12.88 2.95 -13.31
CA PRO A 138 -13.03 4.00 -14.34
C PRO A 138 -12.00 5.14 -14.13
N LYS A 139 -11.69 5.86 -15.21
CA LYS A 139 -10.93 7.11 -15.10
C LYS A 139 -11.69 8.04 -14.14
N HIS A 140 -10.95 8.68 -13.23
CA HIS A 140 -11.52 9.54 -12.18
C HIS A 140 -12.44 8.84 -11.16
N GLY A 141 -12.49 7.50 -11.17
CA GLY A 141 -13.27 6.69 -10.23
C GLY A 141 -12.43 6.02 -9.13
N SER A 142 -11.28 6.58 -8.74
CA SER A 142 -10.40 6.00 -7.69
C SER A 142 -11.09 5.86 -6.34
N TRP A 143 -12.12 6.68 -6.06
CA TRP A 143 -12.95 6.59 -4.86
C TRP A 143 -13.78 5.30 -4.78
N LEU A 144 -14.01 4.60 -5.90
CA LEU A 144 -14.61 3.26 -5.93
C LEU A 144 -13.68 2.18 -5.36
N ASN A 145 -12.39 2.46 -5.28
CA ASN A 145 -11.43 1.53 -4.71
C ASN A 145 -11.43 1.63 -3.17
N GLN A 146 -12.13 0.73 -2.50
CA GLN A 146 -12.35 0.77 -1.05
C GLN A 146 -11.05 0.77 -0.22
N ILE A 147 -9.95 0.27 -0.73
CA ILE A 147 -8.65 0.35 -0.07
C ILE A 147 -8.20 1.80 0.20
N GLU A 148 -8.66 2.76 -0.61
CA GLU A 148 -8.36 4.19 -0.40
C GLU A 148 -9.01 4.73 0.87
N ILE A 149 -10.19 4.24 1.21
CA ILE A 149 -10.88 4.58 2.48
C ILE A 149 -10.02 4.11 3.65
N TRP A 150 -9.54 2.87 3.59
CA TRP A 150 -8.66 2.31 4.62
C TRP A 150 -7.33 3.06 4.72
N PHE A 151 -6.71 3.45 3.61
CA PHE A 151 -5.51 4.30 3.62
C PHE A 151 -5.78 5.64 4.31
N GLY A 152 -6.94 6.24 4.11
CA GLY A 152 -7.38 7.44 4.84
C GLY A 152 -7.46 7.21 6.36
N VAL A 153 -7.96 6.05 6.79
CA VAL A 153 -8.01 5.67 8.22
C VAL A 153 -6.60 5.47 8.78
N LEU A 154 -5.74 4.73 8.11
CA LEU A 154 -4.34 4.54 8.50
C LEU A 154 -3.61 5.88 8.62
N GLN A 155 -3.79 6.77 7.64
CA GLN A 155 -3.18 8.10 7.66
C GLN A 155 -3.61 8.91 8.89
N ARG A 156 -4.89 8.93 9.22
CA ARG A 156 -5.42 9.67 10.39
C ARG A 156 -4.96 9.07 11.71
N ARG A 157 -4.96 7.73 11.84
CA ARG A 157 -4.70 7.06 13.10
C ARG A 157 -3.20 6.88 13.40
N VAL A 158 -2.39 6.62 12.39
CA VAL A 158 -0.96 6.28 12.58
C VAL A 158 -0.04 7.39 12.11
N ILE A 159 -0.29 7.93 10.90
CA ILE A 159 0.71 8.78 10.24
C ILE A 159 0.61 10.24 10.69
N ARG A 160 -0.60 10.81 10.65
CA ARG A 160 -0.81 12.26 10.86
C ARG A 160 -0.38 12.74 12.23
N ARG A 161 -0.56 11.91 13.26
CA ARG A 161 -0.22 12.20 14.67
C ARG A 161 1.01 11.43 15.16
N GLY A 162 1.63 10.64 14.27
CA GLY A 162 2.77 9.79 14.60
C GLY A 162 4.07 10.57 14.61
N SER A 163 4.90 10.33 15.64
CA SER A 163 6.31 10.68 15.68
C SER A 163 7.12 9.42 15.41
N PHE A 164 8.01 9.46 14.41
CA PHE A 164 8.77 8.28 13.98
C PHE A 164 10.27 8.55 14.11
N CYS A 165 10.95 7.77 14.93
CA CYS A 165 12.38 7.92 15.17
C CYS A 165 13.24 7.42 14.00
N SER A 166 12.70 6.54 13.17
CA SER A 166 13.39 5.95 12.02
C SER A 166 12.41 5.41 10.97
N LYS A 167 12.94 5.04 9.79
CA LYS A 167 12.19 4.31 8.77
C LYS A 167 11.74 2.92 9.27
N ALA A 168 12.50 2.28 10.11
CA ALA A 168 12.16 1.01 10.72
C ALA A 168 11.00 1.17 11.70
N ASP A 169 11.00 2.22 12.52
CA ASP A 169 9.90 2.54 13.45
C ASP A 169 8.60 2.82 12.68
N LEU A 170 8.66 3.61 11.60
CA LEU A 170 7.50 3.84 10.72
C LEU A 170 6.95 2.51 10.16
N THR A 171 7.82 1.65 9.63
CA THR A 171 7.44 0.34 9.10
C THR A 171 6.77 -0.52 10.17
N ARG A 172 7.40 -0.64 11.34
CA ARG A 172 6.89 -1.42 12.47
C ARG A 172 5.49 -0.96 12.89
N ARG A 173 5.27 0.36 13.01
CA ARG A 173 3.96 0.92 13.42
C ARG A 173 2.88 0.72 12.36
N ILE A 174 3.21 0.81 11.08
CA ILE A 174 2.26 0.50 10.01
C ILE A 174 1.85 -0.96 10.08
N LEU A 175 2.80 -1.89 10.20
CA LEU A 175 2.52 -3.33 10.26
C LEU A 175 1.76 -3.71 11.55
N ALA A 176 2.12 -3.11 12.69
CA ALA A 176 1.39 -3.30 13.95
C ALA A 176 -0.07 -2.81 13.85
N TYR A 177 -0.30 -1.68 13.16
CA TYR A 177 -1.66 -1.22 12.93
C TYR A 177 -2.45 -2.14 12.00
N ILE A 178 -1.82 -2.71 10.96
CA ILE A 178 -2.46 -3.69 10.09
C ILE A 178 -2.88 -4.93 10.90
N ALA A 179 -1.98 -5.44 11.76
CA ALA A 179 -2.28 -6.58 12.64
C ALA A 179 -3.47 -6.26 13.57
N TYR A 180 -3.41 -5.13 14.27
CA TYR A 180 -4.50 -4.66 15.13
C TYR A 180 -5.83 -4.50 14.37
N TYR A 181 -5.79 -3.91 13.17
CA TYR A 181 -6.97 -3.74 12.33
C TYR A 181 -7.58 -5.10 11.95
N ASN A 182 -6.75 -6.04 11.54
CA ASN A 182 -7.21 -7.37 11.14
C ASN A 182 -7.83 -8.17 12.28
N GLU A 183 -7.31 -7.99 13.50
CA GLU A 183 -7.79 -8.68 14.69
C GLU A 183 -9.08 -8.08 15.27
N HIS A 184 -9.20 -6.74 15.27
CA HIS A 184 -10.25 -6.06 16.03
C HIS A 184 -11.25 -5.27 15.20
N LEU A 185 -10.92 -4.89 13.96
CA LEU A 185 -11.70 -3.95 13.17
C LEU A 185 -12.10 -4.50 11.79
N ALA A 186 -11.48 -5.58 11.35
CA ALA A 186 -11.82 -6.18 10.07
C ALA A 186 -13.23 -6.80 10.12
N HIS A 187 -14.02 -6.50 9.11
CA HIS A 187 -15.35 -7.06 8.93
C HIS A 187 -15.64 -7.20 7.44
N PRO A 188 -16.44 -8.16 7.02
CA PRO A 188 -16.84 -8.32 5.63
C PRO A 188 -17.46 -7.06 5.06
N TYR A 189 -17.02 -6.68 3.86
CA TYR A 189 -17.63 -5.57 3.14
C TYR A 189 -18.76 -6.09 2.26
N ARG A 190 -19.97 -5.54 2.46
CA ARG A 190 -21.09 -5.79 1.58
C ARG A 190 -21.03 -4.78 0.44
N TRP A 191 -20.74 -5.25 -0.76
CA TRP A 191 -20.80 -4.42 -1.95
C TRP A 191 -22.26 -4.12 -2.31
N THR A 192 -22.66 -2.87 -2.21
CA THR A 192 -24.04 -2.44 -2.47
C THR A 192 -24.19 -1.59 -3.73
N TYR A 193 -23.08 -1.32 -4.43
CA TYR A 193 -23.12 -0.55 -5.66
C TYR A 193 -23.56 -1.47 -6.82
N THR A 194 -24.65 -1.10 -7.47
CA THR A 194 -25.28 -1.88 -8.57
C THR A 194 -25.02 -1.31 -9.96
N GLY A 195 -24.23 -0.23 -10.09
CA GLY A 195 -23.95 0.43 -11.37
C GLY A 195 -24.83 1.65 -11.58
#